data_60849c8c35ffd5c32c1646b1d4fc9fe4
#
_entry.id   60849c8c35ffd5c32c1646b1d4fc9fe4
#
_cell.length_a   1.000
_cell.length_b   1.000
_cell.length_c   1.000
_cell.angle_alpha   90.00
_cell.angle_beta   90.00
_cell.angle_gamma   90.00
#
_symmetry.space_group_name_H-M   'P 1'
#
loop_
_entity.id
_entity.type
_entity.pdbx_description
1 polymer ?
#
loop_
_entity_poly.entity_id
_entity_poly.type
_entity_poly.pdbx_seq_one_letter_code
_entity_poly.pdbx_strand_id
1 'polypeptide(L)'
;GEWVVAIGSPFGFDNTVTAGIVSAKGRSLPQENFVPFIQTDVAVNPGNSGGPLFNLRGEVVGINSQIYSRTGGFMGLSFAIPIDVARDIARQLRTSGKVTRGRIGVVIQPLTKELADGFGLAKSEGALVNSVEKGGPAEKAGVMAGDVILKFDGKAVGSSEDLPRIVGNTRPGSAVGIQVWRDKSARNLQVTVGELKDDGLRQARRSGGPAEAETGPLGLALSDLSESQRRELKVEAGVRVDRVQGAAASAGIRRGDVIVAVNSQEVSSVDQFRSLMDGFDKGRIVAILVRRGGNSVYIPFRIPGNG
;
A
#
# COMPACT_ATOMS: atom_id res chain seq x y z
N GLY A 1 -26.25 -3.93 4.12
CA GLY A 1 -27.64 -4.42 4.04
C GLY A 1 -28.68 -3.32 4.25
N GLU A 2 -28.27 -2.09 4.69
CA GLU A 2 -29.19 -0.96 4.83
C GLU A 2 -29.65 -0.50 3.43
N TRP A 3 -30.96 -0.26 3.27
CA TRP A 3 -31.52 0.27 2.04
C TRP A 3 -31.08 1.71 1.82
N VAL A 4 -30.72 2.02 0.58
CA VAL A 4 -30.30 3.36 0.15
C VAL A 4 -30.88 3.70 -1.21
N VAL A 5 -31.03 5.01 -1.44
CA VAL A 5 -31.65 5.57 -2.64
C VAL A 5 -30.70 6.61 -3.22
N ALA A 6 -30.36 6.49 -4.50
CA ALA A 6 -29.62 7.50 -5.24
C ALA A 6 -30.57 8.34 -6.12
N ILE A 7 -30.32 9.64 -6.15
CA ILE A 7 -31.01 10.58 -7.02
C ILE A 7 -30.00 11.26 -7.92
N GLY A 8 -30.31 11.39 -9.21
CA GLY A 8 -29.44 12.01 -10.17
C GLY A 8 -30.12 12.26 -11.51
N SER A 9 -29.32 12.61 -12.52
CA SER A 9 -29.74 12.89 -13.88
C SER A 9 -28.91 12.08 -14.89
N PRO A 10 -29.05 10.74 -14.89
CA PRO A 10 -28.25 9.89 -15.76
C PRO A 10 -28.64 10.10 -17.22
N PHE A 11 -27.64 10.18 -18.10
CA PHE A 11 -27.81 10.37 -19.55
C PHE A 11 -28.64 11.60 -19.95
N GLY A 12 -28.79 12.59 -19.03
CA GLY A 12 -29.60 13.79 -19.27
C GLY A 12 -31.09 13.62 -19.00
N PHE A 13 -31.51 12.48 -18.44
CA PHE A 13 -32.90 12.31 -17.96
C PHE A 13 -33.05 13.00 -16.59
N ASP A 14 -34.04 13.87 -16.47
CA ASP A 14 -34.31 14.57 -15.23
C ASP A 14 -34.82 13.64 -14.13
N ASN A 15 -34.37 13.88 -12.88
CA ASN A 15 -34.93 13.31 -11.66
C ASN A 15 -35.07 11.79 -11.65
N THR A 16 -34.01 11.08 -12.01
CA THR A 16 -33.98 9.61 -11.93
C THR A 16 -33.68 9.17 -10.49
N VAL A 17 -34.47 8.24 -9.99
CA VAL A 17 -34.31 7.62 -8.67
C VAL A 17 -34.00 6.14 -8.85
N THR A 18 -32.94 5.68 -8.17
CA THR A 18 -32.58 4.25 -8.12
C THR A 18 -32.40 3.82 -6.67
N ALA A 19 -32.68 2.56 -6.35
CA ALA A 19 -32.59 2.00 -5.00
C ALA A 19 -31.76 0.72 -4.99
N GLY A 20 -31.20 0.42 -3.84
CA GLY A 20 -30.41 -0.78 -3.57
C GLY A 20 -29.97 -0.81 -2.10
N ILE A 21 -28.93 -1.57 -1.78
CA ILE A 21 -28.44 -1.73 -0.42
C ILE A 21 -26.96 -1.34 -0.29
N VAL A 22 -26.54 -1.03 0.92
CA VAL A 22 -25.11 -0.93 1.26
C VAL A 22 -24.51 -2.33 1.23
N SER A 23 -23.62 -2.59 0.28
CA SER A 23 -22.93 -3.88 0.09
C SER A 23 -21.67 -3.98 0.97
N ALA A 24 -20.96 -2.85 1.17
CA ALA A 24 -19.77 -2.77 2.03
C ALA A 24 -19.47 -1.31 2.44
N LYS A 25 -18.65 -1.14 3.47
CA LYS A 25 -18.12 0.17 3.88
C LYS A 25 -16.59 0.15 3.93
N GLY A 26 -15.99 1.33 3.81
CA GLY A 26 -14.54 1.47 3.93
C GLY A 26 -13.75 0.93 2.74
N ARG A 27 -14.37 0.80 1.56
CA ARG A 27 -13.67 0.33 0.36
C ARG A 27 -12.66 1.36 -0.13
N SER A 28 -11.42 0.92 -0.36
CA SER A 28 -10.42 1.68 -1.09
C SER A 28 -10.48 1.33 -2.57
N LEU A 29 -10.29 2.31 -3.42
CA LEU A 29 -10.25 2.11 -4.88
C LEU A 29 -8.84 2.44 -5.39
N PRO A 30 -8.39 1.81 -6.48
CA PRO A 30 -7.12 2.16 -7.11
C PRO A 30 -7.06 3.66 -7.39
N GLN A 31 -5.98 4.33 -6.96
CA GLN A 31 -5.75 5.78 -7.09
C GLN A 31 -6.57 6.68 -6.13
N GLU A 32 -7.45 6.12 -5.27
CA GLU A 32 -8.32 6.86 -4.33
C GLU A 32 -8.09 6.40 -2.88
N ASN A 33 -6.86 6.50 -2.40
CA ASN A 33 -6.44 5.93 -1.12
C ASN A 33 -6.94 6.69 0.13
N PHE A 34 -7.58 7.86 -0.04
CA PHE A 34 -7.99 8.70 1.08
C PHE A 34 -9.48 8.63 1.40
N VAL A 35 -10.29 8.05 0.52
CA VAL A 35 -11.74 7.96 0.67
C VAL A 35 -12.17 6.54 1.03
N PRO A 36 -12.81 6.34 2.20
CA PRO A 36 -13.37 5.04 2.59
C PRO A 36 -14.77 4.86 1.97
N PHE A 37 -14.85 4.55 0.68
CA PHE A 37 -16.11 4.52 -0.04
C PHE A 37 -17.15 3.60 0.59
N ILE A 38 -18.43 4.01 0.50
CA ILE A 38 -19.60 3.16 0.67
C ILE A 38 -19.83 2.47 -0.65
N GLN A 39 -19.75 1.14 -0.66
CA GLN A 39 -20.10 0.31 -1.82
C GLN A 39 -21.59 -0.02 -1.76
N THR A 40 -22.28 0.13 -2.88
CA THR A 40 -23.72 -0.21 -3.01
C THR A 40 -23.97 -0.96 -4.31
N ASP A 41 -25.12 -1.59 -4.43
CA ASP A 41 -25.67 -2.14 -5.67
C ASP A 41 -26.72 -1.23 -6.31
N VAL A 42 -26.85 -0.01 -5.83
CA VAL A 42 -27.70 1.03 -6.45
C VAL A 42 -27.21 1.28 -7.88
N ALA A 43 -28.12 1.28 -8.83
CA ALA A 43 -27.79 1.54 -10.23
C ALA A 43 -27.39 3.01 -10.42
N VAL A 44 -26.09 3.25 -10.49
CA VAL A 44 -25.48 4.55 -10.76
C VAL A 44 -24.88 4.52 -12.17
N ASN A 45 -25.17 5.54 -12.96
CA ASN A 45 -24.66 5.72 -14.32
C ASN A 45 -24.10 7.16 -14.48
N PRO A 46 -23.36 7.45 -15.56
CA PRO A 46 -22.89 8.81 -15.85
C PRO A 46 -24.04 9.82 -15.81
N GLY A 47 -23.88 10.86 -14.98
CA GLY A 47 -24.89 11.85 -14.65
C GLY A 47 -25.41 11.78 -13.20
N ASN A 48 -25.25 10.64 -12.52
CA ASN A 48 -25.59 10.51 -11.10
C ASN A 48 -24.44 10.94 -10.18
N SER A 49 -23.20 11.07 -10.67
CA SER A 49 -22.05 11.50 -9.88
C SER A 49 -22.24 12.92 -9.35
N GLY A 50 -21.99 13.13 -8.06
CA GLY A 50 -22.27 14.36 -7.33
C GLY A 50 -23.68 14.41 -6.72
N GLY A 51 -24.60 13.54 -7.13
CA GLY A 51 -25.92 13.39 -6.56
C GLY A 51 -25.89 12.73 -5.17
N PRO A 52 -26.94 12.92 -4.36
CA PRO A 52 -27.03 12.38 -3.01
C PRO A 52 -27.34 10.88 -3.01
N LEU A 53 -26.79 10.19 -2.00
CA LEU A 53 -27.20 8.85 -1.58
C LEU A 53 -27.95 9.01 -0.24
N PHE A 54 -29.23 8.64 -0.22
CA PHE A 54 -30.10 8.76 0.95
C PHE A 54 -30.27 7.39 1.65
N ASN A 55 -30.50 7.42 2.96
CA ASN A 55 -31.09 6.31 3.69
C ASN A 55 -32.63 6.40 3.69
N LEU A 56 -33.31 5.40 4.26
CA LEU A 56 -34.78 5.39 4.33
C LEU A 56 -35.38 6.43 5.29
N ARG A 57 -34.53 7.14 6.08
CA ARG A 57 -34.98 8.28 6.90
C ARG A 57 -34.91 9.61 6.16
N GLY A 58 -34.51 9.61 4.89
CA GLY A 58 -34.31 10.82 4.10
C GLY A 58 -33.03 11.58 4.43
N GLU A 59 -32.10 10.95 5.16
CA GLU A 59 -30.80 11.54 5.48
C GLU A 59 -29.79 11.24 4.38
N VAL A 60 -28.99 12.22 3.97
CA VAL A 60 -27.88 12.00 3.03
C VAL A 60 -26.77 11.27 3.77
N VAL A 61 -26.46 10.06 3.35
CA VAL A 61 -25.39 9.20 3.91
C VAL A 61 -24.12 9.23 3.06
N GLY A 62 -24.21 9.67 1.80
CA GLY A 62 -23.07 9.78 0.91
C GLY A 62 -23.36 10.63 -0.33
N ILE A 63 -22.28 10.85 -1.11
CA ILE A 63 -22.34 11.48 -2.43
C ILE A 63 -21.92 10.45 -3.47
N ASN A 64 -22.77 10.16 -4.46
CA ASN A 64 -22.45 9.25 -5.53
C ASN A 64 -21.22 9.72 -6.28
N SER A 65 -20.25 8.85 -6.52
CA SER A 65 -18.97 9.22 -7.10
C SER A 65 -18.67 8.46 -8.38
N GLN A 66 -18.51 7.16 -8.29
CA GLN A 66 -18.09 6.35 -9.44
C GLN A 66 -18.65 4.92 -9.36
N ILE A 67 -18.49 4.21 -10.48
CA ILE A 67 -18.84 2.79 -10.60
C ILE A 67 -17.59 1.98 -10.95
N TYR A 68 -17.57 0.72 -10.59
CA TYR A 68 -16.65 -0.23 -11.21
C TYR A 68 -17.26 -0.71 -12.51
N SER A 69 -16.63 -0.37 -13.65
CA SER A 69 -17.16 -0.72 -14.95
C SER A 69 -16.06 -1.03 -15.96
N ARG A 70 -16.27 -2.01 -16.80
CA ARG A 70 -15.44 -2.31 -17.98
C ARG A 70 -16.08 -1.80 -19.28
N THR A 71 -17.34 -1.48 -19.24
CA THR A 71 -18.14 -1.06 -20.41
C THR A 71 -18.62 0.39 -20.35
N GLY A 72 -18.37 1.08 -19.20
CA GLY A 72 -18.83 2.44 -18.94
C GLY A 72 -20.21 2.53 -18.29
N GLY A 73 -20.99 1.46 -18.25
CA GLY A 73 -22.29 1.38 -17.59
C GLY A 73 -22.22 0.65 -16.24
N PHE A 74 -23.30 0.72 -15.47
CA PHE A 74 -23.45 0.03 -14.19
C PHE A 74 -23.35 -1.50 -14.33
N MET A 75 -22.52 -2.12 -13.48
CA MET A 75 -22.29 -3.57 -13.44
C MET A 75 -22.44 -4.15 -12.02
N GLY A 76 -23.35 -3.61 -11.22
CA GLY A 76 -23.63 -4.09 -9.86
C GLY A 76 -22.72 -3.50 -8.77
N LEU A 77 -21.79 -2.61 -9.10
CA LEU A 77 -20.86 -2.01 -8.13
C LEU A 77 -20.84 -0.49 -8.29
N SER A 78 -21.37 0.21 -7.29
CA SER A 78 -21.35 1.67 -7.19
C SER A 78 -20.65 2.10 -5.90
N PHE A 79 -20.05 3.28 -5.93
CA PHE A 79 -19.29 3.83 -4.83
C PHE A 79 -19.71 5.26 -4.53
N ALA A 80 -19.99 5.52 -3.24
CA ALA A 80 -20.34 6.84 -2.74
C ALA A 80 -19.31 7.29 -1.70
N ILE A 81 -18.99 8.59 -1.71
CA ILE A 81 -18.16 9.23 -0.70
C ILE A 81 -19.02 9.38 0.57
N PRO A 82 -18.60 8.88 1.75
CA PRO A 82 -19.35 9.06 2.98
C PRO A 82 -19.58 10.54 3.28
N ILE A 83 -20.76 10.87 3.82
CA ILE A 83 -21.17 12.29 4.00
C ILE A 83 -20.30 13.03 5.01
N ASP A 84 -19.77 12.37 6.03
CA ASP A 84 -18.84 12.94 7.00
C ASP A 84 -17.54 13.37 6.32
N VAL A 85 -16.97 12.52 5.46
CA VAL A 85 -15.79 12.85 4.65
C VAL A 85 -16.06 14.02 3.71
N ALA A 86 -17.19 14.00 3.02
CA ALA A 86 -17.59 15.10 2.12
C ALA A 86 -17.75 16.43 2.87
N ARG A 87 -18.34 16.42 4.07
CA ARG A 87 -18.48 17.61 4.92
C ARG A 87 -17.15 18.18 5.38
N ASP A 88 -16.20 17.33 5.75
CA ASP A 88 -14.86 17.78 6.17
C ASP A 88 -14.09 18.39 5.00
N ILE A 89 -14.16 17.79 3.82
CA ILE A 89 -13.57 18.35 2.60
C ILE A 89 -14.22 19.68 2.23
N ALA A 90 -15.55 19.75 2.23
CA ALA A 90 -16.30 20.99 1.94
C ALA A 90 -15.93 22.12 2.92
N ARG A 91 -15.76 21.79 4.21
CA ARG A 91 -15.32 22.76 5.23
C ARG A 91 -13.93 23.31 4.90
N GLN A 92 -12.96 22.43 4.55
CA GLN A 92 -11.60 22.85 4.17
C GLN A 92 -11.61 23.74 2.94
N LEU A 93 -12.33 23.35 1.90
CA LEU A 93 -12.45 24.14 0.66
C LEU A 93 -13.06 25.53 0.93
N ARG A 94 -14.10 25.60 1.76
CA ARG A 94 -14.75 26.87 2.13
C ARG A 94 -13.84 27.79 2.95
N THR A 95 -12.99 27.23 3.82
CA THR A 95 -12.15 28.03 4.75
C THR A 95 -10.80 28.38 4.19
N SER A 96 -10.19 27.51 3.39
CA SER A 96 -8.80 27.66 2.90
C SER A 96 -8.63 27.54 1.39
N GLY A 97 -9.73 27.28 0.65
CA GLY A 97 -9.68 27.10 -0.80
C GLY A 97 -8.99 25.82 -1.28
N LYS A 98 -8.42 25.03 -0.37
CA LYS A 98 -7.70 23.79 -0.71
C LYS A 98 -7.94 22.71 0.32
N VAL A 99 -7.76 21.44 -0.10
CA VAL A 99 -7.74 20.29 0.80
C VAL A 99 -6.31 20.01 1.19
N THR A 100 -6.02 20.04 2.48
CA THR A 100 -4.71 19.75 3.03
C THR A 100 -4.70 18.33 3.59
N ARG A 101 -3.74 17.50 3.18
CA ARG A 101 -3.60 16.11 3.62
C ARG A 101 -2.29 15.89 4.35
N GLY A 102 -2.36 15.08 5.40
CA GLY A 102 -1.17 14.63 6.12
C GLY A 102 -0.35 13.63 5.31
N ARG A 103 0.96 13.60 5.55
CA ARG A 103 1.91 12.67 4.96
C ARG A 103 3.01 12.33 5.96
N ILE A 104 3.49 11.08 5.95
CA ILE A 104 4.66 10.70 6.75
C ILE A 104 5.85 10.24 5.89
N GLY A 105 5.67 10.02 4.59
CA GLY A 105 6.77 9.66 3.68
C GLY A 105 7.19 8.20 3.81
N VAL A 106 6.25 7.27 3.75
CA VAL A 106 6.48 5.82 3.68
C VAL A 106 5.84 5.24 2.43
N VAL A 107 6.46 4.21 1.88
CA VAL A 107 5.85 3.31 0.89
C VAL A 107 5.49 2.03 1.64
N ILE A 108 4.24 1.61 1.51
CA ILE A 108 3.69 0.47 2.24
C ILE A 108 3.14 -0.60 1.31
N GLN A 109 2.99 -1.80 1.84
CA GLN A 109 2.28 -2.89 1.19
C GLN A 109 1.38 -3.65 2.18
N PRO A 110 0.39 -4.43 1.67
CA PRO A 110 -0.39 -5.33 2.49
C PRO A 110 0.49 -6.37 3.20
N LEU A 111 0.15 -6.66 4.46
CA LEU A 111 0.78 -7.71 5.23
C LEU A 111 0.03 -9.02 5.00
N THR A 112 0.56 -9.90 4.14
CA THR A 112 -0.01 -11.24 3.96
C THR A 112 0.27 -12.13 5.18
N LYS A 113 -0.43 -13.26 5.30
CA LYS A 113 -0.22 -14.19 6.40
C LYS A 113 1.22 -14.71 6.44
N GLU A 114 1.79 -15.03 5.28
CA GLU A 114 3.15 -15.52 5.14
C GLU A 114 4.18 -14.46 5.59
N LEU A 115 3.94 -13.18 5.25
CA LEU A 115 4.79 -12.08 5.71
C LEU A 115 4.64 -11.87 7.21
N ALA A 116 3.41 -11.92 7.75
CA ALA A 116 3.18 -11.82 9.20
C ALA A 116 3.93 -12.92 9.96
N ASP A 117 3.84 -14.17 9.49
CA ASP A 117 4.58 -15.30 10.07
C ASP A 117 6.10 -15.07 10.01
N GLY A 118 6.62 -14.56 8.88
CA GLY A 118 8.03 -14.22 8.69
C GLY A 118 8.54 -13.15 9.66
N PHE A 119 7.70 -12.14 9.95
CA PHE A 119 8.01 -11.07 10.93
C PHE A 119 7.65 -11.47 12.37
N GLY A 120 7.08 -12.65 12.60
CA GLY A 120 6.70 -13.14 13.92
C GLY A 120 5.46 -12.46 14.50
N LEU A 121 4.55 -11.98 13.64
CA LEU A 121 3.24 -11.44 14.02
C LEU A 121 2.19 -12.56 14.04
N ALA A 122 1.34 -12.56 15.05
CA ALA A 122 0.26 -13.54 15.19
C ALA A 122 -0.91 -13.32 14.22
N LYS A 123 -1.04 -12.10 13.70
CA LYS A 123 -2.10 -11.69 12.78
C LYS A 123 -1.54 -10.91 11.61
N SER A 124 -2.17 -11.00 10.44
CA SER A 124 -1.86 -10.21 9.25
C SER A 124 -2.53 -8.84 9.27
N GLU A 125 -2.40 -8.12 10.40
CA GLU A 125 -2.93 -6.77 10.59
C GLU A 125 -1.78 -5.76 10.53
N GLY A 126 -2.03 -4.57 9.98
CA GLY A 126 -1.06 -3.49 9.86
C GLY A 126 -0.66 -3.16 8.44
N ALA A 127 0.26 -2.19 8.31
CA ALA A 127 0.85 -1.76 7.05
C ALA A 127 2.37 -2.03 7.08
N LEU A 128 2.84 -2.90 6.20
CA LEU A 128 4.28 -3.20 6.09
C LEU A 128 4.99 -2.07 5.34
N VAL A 129 6.01 -1.50 5.94
CA VAL A 129 6.84 -0.43 5.37
C VAL A 129 7.89 -1.03 4.44
N ASN A 130 7.80 -0.75 3.14
CA ASN A 130 8.77 -1.18 2.14
C ASN A 130 9.97 -0.24 2.06
N SER A 131 9.70 1.06 2.17
CA SER A 131 10.75 2.08 2.16
C SER A 131 10.27 3.34 2.88
N VAL A 132 11.24 4.11 3.37
CA VAL A 132 11.04 5.40 4.04
C VAL A 132 11.72 6.49 3.20
N GLU A 133 11.05 7.60 3.03
CA GLU A 133 11.56 8.74 2.29
C GLU A 133 12.67 9.44 3.07
N LYS A 134 13.82 9.63 2.43
CA LYS A 134 14.98 10.32 3.03
C LYS A 134 14.63 11.77 3.38
N GLY A 135 14.93 12.17 4.61
CA GLY A 135 14.58 13.48 5.16
C GLY A 135 13.10 13.66 5.51
N GLY A 136 12.28 12.62 5.27
CA GLY A 136 10.84 12.64 5.53
C GLY A 136 10.46 12.55 7.02
N PRO A 137 9.18 12.78 7.34
CA PRO A 137 8.68 12.69 8.71
C PRO A 137 8.89 11.33 9.37
N ALA A 138 8.67 10.24 8.64
CA ALA A 138 8.82 8.88 9.15
C ALA A 138 10.28 8.54 9.45
N GLU A 139 11.23 8.93 8.58
CA GLU A 139 12.67 8.74 8.84
C GLU A 139 13.11 9.47 10.11
N LYS A 140 12.71 10.75 10.26
CA LYS A 140 13.00 11.56 11.45
C LYS A 140 12.41 10.97 12.74
N ALA A 141 11.29 10.26 12.62
CA ALA A 141 10.65 9.54 13.72
C ALA A 141 11.33 8.19 14.04
N GLY A 142 12.28 7.73 13.21
CA GLY A 142 12.96 6.46 13.36
C GLY A 142 12.18 5.25 12.82
N VAL A 143 11.21 5.47 11.93
CA VAL A 143 10.55 4.39 11.17
C VAL A 143 11.53 3.85 10.13
N MET A 144 11.57 2.54 9.96
CA MET A 144 12.49 1.84 9.06
C MET A 144 11.74 0.93 8.09
N ALA A 145 12.38 0.58 6.98
CA ALA A 145 11.89 -0.51 6.13
C ALA A 145 11.87 -1.81 6.93
N GLY A 146 10.80 -2.60 6.76
CA GLY A 146 10.55 -3.81 7.56
C GLY A 146 9.69 -3.58 8.81
N ASP A 147 9.41 -2.35 9.20
CA ASP A 147 8.41 -2.07 10.23
C ASP A 147 7.02 -2.45 9.75
N VAL A 148 6.19 -3.00 10.64
CA VAL A 148 4.75 -3.10 10.42
C VAL A 148 4.04 -2.08 11.30
N ILE A 149 3.40 -1.09 10.69
CA ILE A 149 2.67 -0.05 11.42
C ILE A 149 1.34 -0.65 11.90
N LEU A 150 1.17 -0.75 13.21
CA LEU A 150 0.00 -1.35 13.88
C LEU A 150 -1.00 -0.29 14.38
N LYS A 151 -0.51 0.90 14.79
CA LYS A 151 -1.36 2.02 15.23
C LYS A 151 -0.77 3.34 14.78
N PHE A 152 -1.65 4.29 14.49
CA PHE A 152 -1.31 5.67 14.17
C PHE A 152 -2.31 6.60 14.86
N ASP A 153 -1.82 7.56 15.66
CA ASP A 153 -2.64 8.51 16.43
C ASP A 153 -3.72 7.79 17.27
N GLY A 154 -3.33 6.71 17.97
CA GLY A 154 -4.22 5.88 18.77
C GLY A 154 -5.18 4.99 17.99
N LYS A 155 -5.32 5.17 16.68
CA LYS A 155 -6.20 4.39 15.80
C LYS A 155 -5.49 3.13 15.33
N ALA A 156 -6.16 1.98 15.37
CA ALA A 156 -5.63 0.74 14.84
C ALA A 156 -5.52 0.79 13.30
N VAL A 157 -4.44 0.24 12.78
CA VAL A 157 -4.21 0.00 11.36
C VAL A 157 -4.48 -1.48 11.10
N GLY A 158 -5.69 -1.82 10.66
CA GLY A 158 -6.11 -3.20 10.39
C GLY A 158 -5.57 -3.71 9.07
N SER A 159 -5.38 -2.80 8.09
CA SER A 159 -4.84 -3.11 6.76
C SER A 159 -3.94 -1.97 6.26
N SER A 160 -3.15 -2.25 5.22
CA SER A 160 -2.34 -1.21 4.57
C SER A 160 -3.16 -0.06 4.00
N GLU A 161 -4.43 -0.29 3.67
CA GLU A 161 -5.37 0.71 3.14
C GLU A 161 -5.84 1.72 4.20
N ASP A 162 -5.78 1.35 5.49
CA ASP A 162 -6.19 2.23 6.58
C ASP A 162 -5.19 3.35 6.82
N LEU A 163 -3.90 3.06 6.69
CA LEU A 163 -2.84 4.00 7.03
C LEU A 163 -2.89 5.30 6.21
N PRO A 164 -3.01 5.29 4.87
CA PRO A 164 -3.15 6.51 4.07
C PRO A 164 -4.34 7.36 4.50
N ARG A 165 -5.48 6.74 4.84
CA ARG A 165 -6.69 7.44 5.31
C ARG A 165 -6.47 8.11 6.66
N ILE A 166 -5.91 7.38 7.63
CA ILE A 166 -5.66 7.91 8.98
C ILE A 166 -4.65 9.05 8.91
N VAL A 167 -3.53 8.84 8.20
CA VAL A 167 -2.48 9.86 8.02
C VAL A 167 -3.00 11.06 7.23
N GLY A 168 -3.71 10.83 6.12
CA GLY A 168 -4.25 11.89 5.27
C GLY A 168 -5.24 12.80 5.98
N ASN A 169 -6.00 12.24 6.95
CA ASN A 169 -6.95 12.99 7.78
C ASN A 169 -6.30 13.63 9.03
N THR A 170 -5.02 13.36 9.29
CA THR A 170 -4.29 13.98 10.39
C THR A 170 -3.70 15.32 9.94
N ARG A 171 -3.91 16.36 10.73
CA ARG A 171 -3.47 17.72 10.40
C ARG A 171 -1.94 17.77 10.25
N PRO A 172 -1.38 18.33 9.16
CA PRO A 172 0.04 18.60 9.06
C PRO A 172 0.57 19.45 10.21
N GLY A 173 1.78 19.16 10.68
CA GLY A 173 2.40 19.77 11.84
C GLY A 173 2.03 19.12 13.19
N SER A 174 1.03 18.24 13.24
CA SER A 174 0.69 17.50 14.46
C SER A 174 1.76 16.45 14.78
N ALA A 175 2.19 16.39 16.03
CA ALA A 175 3.01 15.32 16.58
C ALA A 175 2.09 14.22 17.14
N VAL A 176 2.16 13.03 16.58
CA VAL A 176 1.27 11.91 16.93
C VAL A 176 2.08 10.64 17.21
N GLY A 177 1.53 9.77 18.05
CA GLY A 177 2.10 8.47 18.34
C GLY A 177 1.91 7.49 17.19
N ILE A 178 2.95 6.74 16.86
CA ILE A 178 2.91 5.61 15.93
C ILE A 178 3.44 4.36 16.63
N GLN A 179 2.72 3.26 16.56
CA GLN A 179 3.16 1.96 17.06
C GLN A 179 3.58 1.09 15.89
N VAL A 180 4.84 0.65 15.90
CA VAL A 180 5.39 -0.24 14.89
C VAL A 180 5.78 -1.58 15.53
N TRP A 181 5.73 -2.64 14.74
CA TRP A 181 6.30 -3.93 15.06
C TRP A 181 7.65 -4.06 14.38
N ARG A 182 8.70 -4.28 15.14
CA ARG A 182 10.09 -4.43 14.69
C ARG A 182 10.80 -5.45 15.58
N ASP A 183 11.58 -6.34 14.98
CA ASP A 183 12.37 -7.35 15.72
C ASP A 183 11.52 -8.14 16.73
N LYS A 184 10.34 -8.59 16.30
CA LYS A 184 9.35 -9.34 17.11
C LYS A 184 8.87 -8.59 18.37
N SER A 185 8.94 -7.27 18.38
CA SER A 185 8.50 -6.43 19.49
C SER A 185 7.74 -5.19 19.02
N ALA A 186 6.75 -4.76 19.80
CA ALA A 186 6.05 -3.50 19.53
C ALA A 186 6.89 -2.32 20.06
N ARG A 187 7.08 -1.30 19.24
CA ARG A 187 7.79 -0.05 19.60
C ARG A 187 6.89 1.15 19.36
N ASN A 188 6.90 2.09 20.28
CA ASN A 188 6.18 3.34 20.14
C ASN A 188 7.15 4.44 19.73
N LEU A 189 6.81 5.15 18.65
CA LEU A 189 7.56 6.26 18.11
C LEU A 189 6.66 7.50 18.06
N GLN A 190 7.27 8.67 17.89
CA GLN A 190 6.56 9.94 17.70
C GLN A 190 6.86 10.46 16.30
N VAL A 191 5.85 10.78 15.51
CA VAL A 191 6.00 11.33 14.17
C VAL A 191 5.31 12.68 14.06
N THR A 192 5.99 13.67 13.49
CA THR A 192 5.39 14.95 13.12
C THR A 192 4.88 14.83 11.69
N VAL A 193 3.57 14.90 11.50
CA VAL A 193 2.93 14.76 10.20
C VAL A 193 3.31 15.91 9.28
N GLY A 194 3.81 15.61 8.09
CA GLY A 194 4.09 16.59 7.04
C GLY A 194 2.86 16.87 6.18
N GLU A 195 2.91 17.90 5.35
CA GLU A 195 1.90 18.18 4.34
C GLU A 195 2.19 17.38 3.06
N LEU A 196 1.16 16.73 2.50
CA LEU A 196 1.24 16.12 1.19
C LEU A 196 1.21 17.25 0.14
N LYS A 197 2.38 17.56 -0.43
CA LYS A 197 2.46 18.52 -1.55
C LYS A 197 2.10 17.82 -2.84
N ASP A 198 1.38 18.51 -3.70
CA ASP A 198 0.92 18.01 -5.00
C ASP A 198 2.05 18.09 -6.06
N ASP A 199 3.25 17.68 -5.70
CA ASP A 199 4.40 17.65 -6.57
C ASP A 199 4.41 16.32 -7.36
N GLY A 200 3.71 16.33 -8.49
CA GLY A 200 4.07 15.58 -9.69
C GLY A 200 4.26 14.07 -9.57
N LEU A 201 3.20 13.32 -9.76
CA LEU A 201 3.25 11.96 -10.31
C LEU A 201 3.90 11.95 -11.70
N ARG A 202 5.24 11.96 -11.77
CA ARG A 202 5.98 11.62 -13.01
C ARG A 202 7.35 11.05 -12.67
N GLN A 203 7.51 9.77 -12.89
CA GLN A 203 8.64 9.07 -13.53
C GLN A 203 8.88 7.69 -12.92
N ALA A 204 8.52 6.68 -13.66
CA ALA A 204 9.23 5.41 -13.67
C ALA A 204 8.90 4.67 -14.97
N ARG A 205 9.84 4.61 -15.91
CA ARG A 205 9.95 3.52 -16.89
C ARG A 205 11.33 3.48 -17.56
N ARG A 206 11.87 2.23 -17.68
CA ARG A 206 12.97 1.70 -18.51
C ARG A 206 14.26 1.42 -17.73
N SER A 207 14.99 0.35 -17.93
CA SER A 207 15.11 -0.70 -18.97
C SER A 207 16.03 -1.83 -18.46
N GLY A 208 15.97 -2.99 -19.08
CA GLY A 208 16.74 -4.18 -18.75
C GLY A 208 17.84 -4.56 -19.77
N GLY A 209 18.44 -5.72 -19.56
CA GLY A 209 19.23 -6.48 -20.53
C GLY A 209 20.55 -7.05 -19.98
N PRO A 210 21.14 -8.14 -20.55
CA PRO A 210 21.26 -9.41 -19.84
C PRO A 210 22.70 -9.93 -19.63
N ALA A 211 22.91 -10.91 -18.73
CA ALA A 211 24.01 -11.88 -18.76
C ALA A 211 23.61 -13.19 -18.05
N GLU A 212 24.13 -14.32 -18.50
CA GLU A 212 23.78 -15.66 -18.06
C GLU A 212 24.62 -16.14 -16.87
N ALA A 213 23.96 -16.66 -15.82
CA ALA A 213 24.60 -17.32 -14.68
C ALA A 213 23.76 -18.51 -14.21
N GLU A 214 24.42 -19.57 -13.68
CA GLU A 214 23.74 -20.75 -13.15
C GLU A 214 23.03 -20.46 -11.82
N THR A 215 21.87 -21.12 -11.62
CA THR A 215 21.06 -20.92 -10.42
C THR A 215 21.45 -21.88 -9.32
N GLY A 216 21.71 -21.36 -8.12
CA GLY A 216 21.99 -22.16 -6.91
C GLY A 216 20.75 -22.88 -6.35
N PRO A 217 20.85 -23.56 -5.18
CA PRO A 217 19.79 -24.38 -4.57
C PRO A 217 18.48 -23.62 -4.30
N LEU A 218 18.52 -22.30 -4.12
CA LEU A 218 17.35 -21.45 -3.91
C LEU A 218 16.62 -21.09 -5.20
N GLY A 219 17.15 -21.52 -6.37
CA GLY A 219 16.61 -21.13 -7.67
C GLY A 219 16.98 -19.72 -8.10
N LEU A 220 18.06 -19.15 -7.54
CA LEU A 220 18.56 -17.81 -7.83
C LEU A 220 19.99 -17.86 -8.38
N ALA A 221 20.22 -17.16 -9.49
CA ALA A 221 21.56 -16.74 -9.89
C ALA A 221 21.69 -15.26 -9.56
N LEU A 222 22.70 -14.91 -8.78
CA LEU A 222 22.90 -13.59 -8.24
C LEU A 222 24.27 -13.04 -8.64
N SER A 223 24.36 -11.73 -8.81
CA SER A 223 25.62 -11.01 -8.98
C SER A 223 25.67 -9.79 -8.05
N ASP A 224 26.88 -9.44 -7.62
CA ASP A 224 27.13 -8.21 -6.90
C ASP A 224 26.88 -7.00 -7.82
N LEU A 225 26.39 -5.92 -7.24
CA LEU A 225 26.20 -4.66 -7.98
C LEU A 225 27.53 -3.92 -8.12
N SER A 226 27.84 -3.51 -9.35
CA SER A 226 28.91 -2.54 -9.57
C SER A 226 28.54 -1.15 -9.01
N GLU A 227 29.54 -0.29 -8.76
CA GLU A 227 29.28 1.08 -8.31
C GLU A 227 28.37 1.87 -9.26
N SER A 228 28.55 1.67 -10.58
CA SER A 228 27.68 2.30 -11.59
C SER A 228 26.25 1.86 -11.49
N GLN A 229 26.01 0.55 -11.29
CA GLN A 229 24.68 -0.02 -11.10
C GLN A 229 24.02 0.45 -9.78
N ARG A 230 24.78 0.57 -8.68
CA ARG A 230 24.25 1.11 -7.41
C ARG A 230 23.77 2.55 -7.58
N ARG A 231 24.54 3.39 -8.30
CA ARG A 231 24.15 4.78 -8.59
C ARG A 231 22.89 4.86 -9.47
N GLU A 232 22.84 4.05 -10.54
CA GLU A 232 21.70 4.02 -11.48
C GLU A 232 20.41 3.55 -10.77
N LEU A 233 20.51 2.51 -9.95
CA LEU A 233 19.39 1.90 -9.23
C LEU A 233 19.05 2.63 -7.92
N LYS A 234 19.84 3.64 -7.54
CA LYS A 234 19.72 4.42 -6.29
C LYS A 234 19.62 3.52 -5.05
N VAL A 235 20.53 2.55 -4.97
CA VAL A 235 20.68 1.64 -3.82
C VAL A 235 22.09 1.76 -3.26
N GLU A 236 22.21 1.71 -1.95
CA GLU A 236 23.52 1.74 -1.28
C GLU A 236 24.22 0.38 -1.34
N ALA A 237 23.43 -0.71 -1.26
CA ALA A 237 23.90 -2.09 -1.33
C ALA A 237 22.81 -2.99 -1.96
N GLY A 238 23.17 -4.24 -2.25
CA GLY A 238 22.25 -5.24 -2.76
C GLY A 238 22.91 -6.21 -3.75
N VAL A 239 22.17 -7.27 -4.10
CA VAL A 239 22.57 -8.26 -5.10
C VAL A 239 21.53 -8.34 -6.20
N ARG A 240 21.97 -8.38 -7.45
CA ARG A 240 21.07 -8.45 -8.61
C ARG A 240 20.70 -9.89 -8.91
N VAL A 241 19.43 -10.10 -9.23
CA VAL A 241 18.90 -11.37 -9.71
C VAL A 241 19.12 -11.47 -11.22
N ASP A 242 20.06 -12.30 -11.65
CA ASP A 242 20.39 -12.50 -13.07
C ASP A 242 19.52 -13.60 -13.70
N ARG A 243 19.20 -14.65 -12.92
CA ARG A 243 18.27 -15.70 -13.33
C ARG A 243 17.46 -16.17 -12.12
N VAL A 244 16.23 -16.59 -12.37
CA VAL A 244 15.32 -17.09 -11.35
C VAL A 244 14.60 -18.33 -11.88
N GLN A 245 14.47 -19.37 -11.04
CA GLN A 245 13.71 -20.58 -11.35
C GLN A 245 13.24 -21.27 -10.06
N GLY A 246 12.44 -22.34 -10.18
CA GLY A 246 12.00 -23.13 -9.02
C GLY A 246 11.27 -22.31 -7.96
N ALA A 247 11.64 -22.52 -6.70
CA ALA A 247 11.00 -21.89 -5.53
C ALA A 247 11.02 -20.35 -5.58
N ALA A 248 12.13 -19.75 -6.05
CA ALA A 248 12.25 -18.30 -6.15
C ALA A 248 11.30 -17.70 -7.21
N ALA A 249 11.15 -18.36 -8.35
CA ALA A 249 10.19 -17.95 -9.38
C ALA A 249 8.74 -18.07 -8.88
N SER A 250 8.42 -19.18 -8.20
CA SER A 250 7.09 -19.41 -7.61
C SER A 250 6.75 -18.39 -6.52
N ALA A 251 7.74 -17.92 -5.76
CA ALA A 251 7.56 -16.86 -4.78
C ALA A 251 7.33 -15.45 -5.41
N GLY A 252 7.60 -15.30 -6.71
CA GLY A 252 7.39 -14.03 -7.41
C GLY A 252 8.63 -13.15 -7.53
N ILE A 253 9.83 -13.68 -7.21
CA ILE A 253 11.11 -13.03 -7.53
C ILE A 253 11.29 -13.08 -9.05
N ARG A 254 11.86 -12.03 -9.64
CA ARG A 254 12.01 -11.89 -11.09
C ARG A 254 13.45 -11.52 -11.45
N ARG A 255 13.85 -11.88 -12.67
CA ARG A 255 15.09 -11.39 -13.25
C ARG A 255 15.13 -9.87 -13.26
N GLY A 256 16.24 -9.29 -12.86
CA GLY A 256 16.44 -7.84 -12.76
C GLY A 256 16.03 -7.24 -11.42
N ASP A 257 15.43 -8.01 -10.51
CA ASP A 257 15.24 -7.58 -9.14
C ASP A 257 16.61 -7.36 -8.47
N VAL A 258 16.66 -6.43 -7.53
CA VAL A 258 17.81 -6.27 -6.63
C VAL A 258 17.37 -6.62 -5.22
N ILE A 259 17.93 -7.68 -4.66
CA ILE A 259 17.69 -8.07 -3.26
C ILE A 259 18.51 -7.13 -2.38
N VAL A 260 17.86 -6.38 -1.51
CA VAL A 260 18.50 -5.40 -0.62
C VAL A 260 18.44 -5.78 0.85
N ALA A 261 17.50 -6.66 1.24
CA ALA A 261 17.43 -7.16 2.61
C ALA A 261 16.71 -8.54 2.67
N VAL A 262 17.00 -9.32 3.72
CA VAL A 262 16.26 -10.53 4.13
C VAL A 262 15.76 -10.29 5.56
N ASN A 263 14.45 -10.35 5.78
CA ASN A 263 13.80 -9.85 6.98
C ASN A 263 14.22 -8.38 7.23
N SER A 264 14.84 -8.10 8.38
CA SER A 264 15.35 -6.76 8.71
C SER A 264 16.88 -6.63 8.52
N GLN A 265 17.54 -7.61 7.89
CA GLN A 265 19.00 -7.62 7.69
C GLN A 265 19.34 -7.21 6.26
N GLU A 266 20.16 -6.17 6.13
CA GLU A 266 20.64 -5.68 4.83
C GLU A 266 21.55 -6.71 4.15
N VAL A 267 21.47 -6.74 2.81
CA VAL A 267 22.29 -7.59 1.95
C VAL A 267 23.21 -6.70 1.12
N SER A 268 24.52 -6.86 1.30
CA SER A 268 25.54 -6.08 0.57
C SER A 268 26.29 -6.88 -0.50
N SER A 269 26.31 -8.22 -0.39
CA SER A 269 26.99 -9.11 -1.33
C SER A 269 26.28 -10.47 -1.48
N VAL A 270 26.63 -11.18 -2.56
CA VAL A 270 26.12 -12.54 -2.82
C VAL A 270 26.50 -13.50 -1.69
N ASP A 271 27.72 -13.39 -1.17
CA ASP A 271 28.17 -14.27 -0.10
C ASP A 271 27.45 -13.99 1.23
N GLN A 272 27.18 -12.72 1.54
CA GLN A 272 26.37 -12.38 2.69
C GLN A 272 24.93 -12.88 2.54
N PHE A 273 24.33 -12.74 1.36
CA PHE A 273 22.99 -13.29 1.10
C PHE A 273 22.95 -14.79 1.33
N ARG A 274 23.93 -15.53 0.79
CA ARG A 274 24.04 -16.99 0.99
C ARG A 274 24.15 -17.34 2.48
N SER A 275 25.07 -16.70 3.19
CA SER A 275 25.26 -16.93 4.63
C SER A 275 23.99 -16.66 5.44
N LEU A 276 23.24 -15.61 5.11
CA LEU A 276 21.97 -15.31 5.74
C LEU A 276 20.92 -16.41 5.46
N MET A 277 20.83 -16.87 4.21
CA MET A 277 19.84 -17.88 3.81
C MET A 277 20.18 -19.25 4.41
N ASP A 278 21.46 -19.60 4.52
CA ASP A 278 21.92 -20.85 5.13
C ASP A 278 21.69 -20.89 6.65
N GLY A 279 21.57 -19.72 7.30
CA GLY A 279 21.27 -19.59 8.71
C GLY A 279 19.79 -19.82 9.07
N PHE A 280 18.91 -19.98 8.10
CA PHE A 280 17.48 -20.24 8.35
C PHE A 280 17.13 -21.73 8.20
N ASP A 281 16.23 -22.19 9.06
CA ASP A 281 15.71 -23.54 9.00
C ASP A 281 14.94 -23.80 7.69
N LYS A 282 15.04 -25.01 7.17
CA LYS A 282 14.29 -25.47 5.99
C LYS A 282 12.79 -25.38 6.25
N GLY A 283 12.03 -24.96 5.23
CA GLY A 283 10.60 -24.76 5.32
C GLY A 283 10.17 -23.44 5.98
N ARG A 284 11.11 -22.70 6.59
CA ARG A 284 10.85 -21.38 7.17
C ARG A 284 10.51 -20.37 6.09
N ILE A 285 9.61 -19.44 6.40
CA ILE A 285 9.32 -18.30 5.54
C ILE A 285 10.16 -17.10 5.99
N VAL A 286 10.85 -16.50 5.04
CA VAL A 286 11.61 -15.25 5.21
C VAL A 286 11.04 -14.18 4.29
N ALA A 287 11.13 -12.92 4.69
CA ALA A 287 10.70 -11.79 3.89
C ALA A 287 11.90 -11.22 3.14
N ILE A 288 11.93 -11.40 1.82
CA ILE A 288 13.00 -10.85 0.96
C ILE A 288 12.54 -9.50 0.43
N LEU A 289 13.27 -8.41 0.76
CA LEU A 289 13.04 -7.10 0.19
C LEU A 289 13.76 -6.98 -1.14
N VAL A 290 12.99 -6.82 -2.20
CA VAL A 290 13.53 -6.58 -3.54
C VAL A 290 13.24 -5.18 -4.03
N ARG A 291 14.17 -4.61 -4.78
CA ARG A 291 13.97 -3.40 -5.56
C ARG A 291 13.67 -3.76 -7.00
N ARG A 292 12.52 -3.32 -7.52
CA ARG A 292 12.03 -3.62 -8.86
C ARG A 292 11.55 -2.33 -9.53
N GLY A 293 12.20 -1.91 -10.62
CA GLY A 293 11.78 -0.72 -11.39
C GLY A 293 11.63 0.55 -10.55
N GLY A 294 12.50 0.76 -9.53
CA GLY A 294 12.46 1.91 -8.63
C GLY A 294 11.59 1.73 -7.38
N ASN A 295 10.74 0.71 -7.33
CA ASN A 295 9.88 0.39 -6.18
C ASN A 295 10.50 -0.73 -5.34
N SER A 296 10.24 -0.70 -4.02
CA SER A 296 10.61 -1.77 -3.09
C SER A 296 9.39 -2.63 -2.77
N VAL A 297 9.56 -3.95 -2.73
CA VAL A 297 8.49 -4.92 -2.43
C VAL A 297 9.05 -6.04 -1.58
N TYR A 298 8.37 -6.40 -0.49
CA TYR A 298 8.66 -7.62 0.27
C TYR A 298 8.02 -8.83 -0.38
N ILE A 299 8.82 -9.87 -0.59
CA ILE A 299 8.40 -11.15 -1.16
C ILE A 299 8.55 -12.22 -0.08
N PRO A 300 7.47 -12.90 0.32
CA PRO A 300 7.58 -14.05 1.21
C PRO A 300 8.25 -15.22 0.47
N PHE A 301 9.38 -15.68 0.98
CA PHE A 301 10.14 -16.77 0.39
C PHE A 301 10.24 -17.93 1.37
N ARG A 302 9.77 -19.10 0.97
CA ARG A 302 9.92 -20.34 1.76
C ARG A 302 11.24 -20.99 1.42
N ILE A 303 12.08 -21.19 2.44
CA ILE A 303 13.36 -21.89 2.29
C ILE A 303 13.08 -23.34 1.80
N PRO A 304 13.66 -23.78 0.65
CA PRO A 304 13.43 -25.12 0.15
C PRO A 304 13.92 -26.19 1.14
N GLY A 305 13.09 -27.24 1.35
CA GLY A 305 13.55 -28.48 1.97
C GLY A 305 14.37 -29.28 0.97
N ASN A 306 15.26 -30.16 1.45
CA ASN A 306 15.81 -31.19 0.55
C ASN A 306 14.63 -32.11 0.20
N GLY A 307 14.21 -32.12 -1.09
CA GLY A 307 13.38 -33.15 -1.66
C GLY A 307 14.15 -34.45 -1.75
#